data_820690da85ee274b57fc3560b5bcb6d4
#
_entry.id   820690da85ee274b57fc3560b5bcb6d4
#
_cell.length_a   1.000
_cell.length_b   1.000
_cell.length_c   1.000
_cell.angle_alpha   90.00
_cell.angle_beta   90.00
_cell.angle_gamma   90.00
#
_symmetry.space_group_name_H-M   'P 1'
#
loop_
_entity.id
_entity.type
_entity.pdbx_description
1 polymer ?
#
loop_
_entity_poly.entity_id
_entity_poly.type
_entity_poly.pdbx_seq_one_letter_code
_entity_poly.pdbx_strand_id
1 'polypeptide(L)'
;KEIYQNNPDLTYDEVAAQFGKAGKTLKNRIYQERKLSSSSKDIESFDERKPIVEEVDGIYYIYNKNRSYSCEISKEDLRRLKILYCEQHLTINHVCREMEIPRRDFFLIKNAFGITHDDVPYIDEDLINDDMDELVEESIQRRKKEFFVKLQEKERESEKKELLMYRSKNYFYDKLLDGLKSELQNLAVNIPNKRVKPSSLSGKTLVLNLADMHKGKLILGSKMPSGNEYNEDIFWQRLNKIISRTKYMLENNDYDKFYIVNYGDALDDPEANTYNKQILNQYASGENQVMGYLRAMVHLINELSPDYYIGVPGNHSKGYVNWDILANQMLEFVYSMQETDIIFDCTDKASKILKIYDSDLVISHGNHISSSPTKGQLDTLNIFRMYGLNSTKTYLFQGHLHHYESTKYRRILLPSMCGGDDLAENMINTTSRPAQLLCVFTEEGLSEEHFIYLDE
;
A
#
# COMPACT_ATOMS: atom_id res chain seq x y z
N LYS A 1 -23.39 -16.54 -17.22
CA LYS A 1 -24.25 -15.56 -17.92
C LYS A 1 -25.50 -16.26 -18.48
N GLU A 2 -25.37 -17.36 -19.18
CA GLU A 2 -26.50 -18.17 -19.70
C GLU A 2 -27.44 -18.66 -18.59
N ILE A 3 -26.92 -19.15 -17.49
CA ILE A 3 -27.74 -19.63 -16.34
C ILE A 3 -28.60 -18.49 -15.77
N TYR A 4 -28.04 -17.28 -15.64
CA TYR A 4 -28.78 -16.13 -15.14
C TYR A 4 -29.80 -15.58 -16.18
N GLN A 5 -29.50 -15.70 -17.48
CA GLN A 5 -30.43 -15.30 -18.56
C GLN A 5 -31.62 -16.23 -18.64
N ASN A 6 -31.41 -17.53 -18.36
CA ASN A 6 -32.45 -18.55 -18.43
C ASN A 6 -33.24 -18.70 -17.10
N ASN A 7 -32.79 -18.11 -16.02
CA ASN A 7 -33.43 -18.18 -14.69
C ASN A 7 -33.35 -16.80 -14.01
N PRO A 8 -34.18 -15.85 -14.40
CA PRO A 8 -34.13 -14.45 -13.92
C PRO A 8 -34.48 -14.30 -12.44
N ASP A 9 -35.09 -15.29 -11.82
CA ASP A 9 -35.48 -15.28 -10.40
C ASP A 9 -34.39 -15.71 -9.44
N LEU A 10 -33.25 -16.27 -9.93
CA LEU A 10 -32.13 -16.64 -9.10
C LEU A 10 -31.32 -15.42 -8.66
N THR A 11 -30.96 -15.40 -7.40
CA THR A 11 -30.04 -14.37 -6.86
C THR A 11 -28.60 -14.60 -7.32
N TYR A 12 -27.76 -13.55 -7.26
CA TYR A 12 -26.34 -13.67 -7.58
C TYR A 12 -25.60 -14.67 -6.68
N ASP A 13 -26.06 -14.82 -5.43
CA ASP A 13 -25.46 -15.74 -4.46
C ASP A 13 -25.82 -17.19 -4.80
N GLU A 14 -27.04 -17.47 -5.22
CA GLU A 14 -27.47 -18.81 -5.64
C GLU A 14 -26.76 -19.27 -6.93
N VAL A 15 -26.59 -18.36 -7.89
CA VAL A 15 -25.82 -18.67 -9.12
C VAL A 15 -24.34 -18.85 -8.79
N ALA A 16 -23.77 -18.04 -7.89
CA ALA A 16 -22.37 -18.13 -7.52
C ALA A 16 -22.05 -19.42 -6.74
N ALA A 17 -22.98 -19.88 -5.90
CA ALA A 17 -22.83 -21.12 -5.13
C ALA A 17 -22.63 -22.34 -6.01
N GLN A 18 -23.28 -22.38 -7.19
CA GLN A 18 -23.11 -23.45 -8.18
C GLN A 18 -21.69 -23.56 -8.75
N PHE A 19 -20.90 -22.48 -8.62
CA PHE A 19 -19.52 -22.39 -9.13
C PHE A 19 -18.48 -22.25 -8.01
N GLY A 20 -18.87 -22.41 -6.74
CA GLY A 20 -17.97 -22.29 -5.60
C GLY A 20 -17.39 -20.88 -5.43
N LYS A 21 -18.09 -19.84 -5.87
CA LYS A 21 -17.64 -18.43 -5.82
C LYS A 21 -18.57 -17.57 -4.98
N ALA A 22 -18.03 -16.50 -4.38
CA ALA A 22 -18.86 -15.55 -3.66
C ALA A 22 -19.72 -14.69 -4.63
N GLY A 23 -21.01 -14.54 -4.32
CA GLY A 23 -21.97 -13.79 -5.15
C GLY A 23 -21.55 -12.33 -5.41
N LYS A 24 -20.88 -11.70 -4.44
CA LYS A 24 -20.31 -10.35 -4.59
C LYS A 24 -19.28 -10.27 -5.74
N THR A 25 -18.45 -11.30 -5.91
CA THR A 25 -17.44 -11.37 -6.97
C THR A 25 -18.10 -11.52 -8.34
N LEU A 26 -19.14 -12.35 -8.45
CA LEU A 26 -19.90 -12.51 -9.68
C LEU A 26 -20.61 -11.21 -10.07
N LYS A 27 -21.26 -10.53 -9.12
CA LYS A 27 -21.91 -9.22 -9.32
C LYS A 27 -20.94 -8.18 -9.84
N ASN A 28 -19.75 -8.06 -9.22
CA ASN A 28 -18.73 -7.10 -9.64
C ASN A 28 -18.22 -7.38 -11.05
N ARG A 29 -18.02 -8.65 -11.41
CA ARG A 29 -17.56 -9.03 -12.76
C ARG A 29 -18.61 -8.73 -13.83
N ILE A 30 -19.88 -9.02 -13.59
CA ILE A 30 -20.99 -8.68 -14.49
C ILE A 30 -21.12 -7.15 -14.64
N TYR A 31 -20.94 -6.40 -13.54
CA TYR A 31 -20.94 -4.93 -13.56
C TYR A 31 -19.78 -4.37 -14.41
N GLN A 32 -18.56 -4.89 -14.26
CA GLN A 32 -17.41 -4.48 -15.05
C GLN A 32 -17.58 -4.82 -16.56
N GLU A 33 -18.08 -6.01 -16.88
CA GLU A 33 -18.37 -6.39 -18.27
C GLU A 33 -19.45 -5.48 -18.91
N ARG A 34 -20.49 -5.10 -18.15
CA ARG A 34 -21.48 -4.13 -18.62
C ARG A 34 -20.89 -2.73 -18.83
N LYS A 35 -19.99 -2.30 -17.95
CA LYS A 35 -19.30 -1.01 -18.08
C LYS A 35 -18.36 -0.99 -19.31
N LEU A 36 -17.68 -2.09 -19.59
CA LEU A 36 -16.81 -2.22 -20.77
C LEU A 36 -17.62 -2.31 -22.08
N SER A 37 -18.80 -2.93 -22.07
CA SER A 37 -19.68 -2.99 -23.25
C SER A 37 -20.43 -1.67 -23.52
N SER A 38 -20.51 -0.78 -22.54
CA SER A 38 -21.13 0.55 -22.67
C SER A 38 -20.14 1.66 -23.06
N SER A 39 -18.82 1.38 -23.06
CA SER A 39 -17.80 2.40 -23.38
C SER A 39 -17.49 2.54 -24.88
N SER A 40 -18.17 1.81 -25.75
CA SER A 40 -17.92 1.84 -27.21
C SER A 40 -19.10 2.32 -28.08
N LYS A 41 -20.09 3.00 -27.51
CA LYS A 41 -21.12 3.67 -28.31
C LYS A 41 -21.61 4.97 -27.67
N ASP A 42 -21.30 6.04 -28.37
CA ASP A 42 -22.02 7.31 -28.51
C ASP A 42 -22.21 8.19 -27.28
N ILE A 43 -21.36 9.21 -27.27
CA ILE A 43 -21.64 10.54 -26.71
C ILE A 43 -22.66 11.21 -27.64
N GLU A 44 -23.93 10.87 -27.50
CA GLU A 44 -25.04 11.68 -28.00
C GLU A 44 -26.24 11.58 -27.08
N SER A 45 -26.71 12.74 -26.61
CA SER A 45 -27.99 13.09 -25.96
C SER A 45 -28.39 12.31 -24.68
N PHE A 46 -28.04 12.94 -23.57
CA PHE A 46 -28.57 12.59 -22.21
C PHE A 46 -30.09 12.87 -22.04
N ASP A 47 -30.76 13.39 -23.03
CA ASP A 47 -32.17 13.84 -22.98
C ASP A 47 -33.19 12.75 -23.38
N GLU A 48 -32.77 11.65 -23.96
CA GLU A 48 -33.66 10.60 -24.44
C GLU A 48 -34.14 9.56 -23.41
N ARG A 49 -33.83 9.69 -22.12
CA ARG A 49 -34.14 8.67 -21.09
C ARG A 49 -35.20 9.10 -20.07
N LYS A 50 -35.82 10.27 -20.24
CA LYS A 50 -36.84 10.73 -19.27
C LYS A 50 -38.11 9.88 -19.39
N PRO A 51 -38.75 9.54 -18.24
CA PRO A 51 -40.08 8.98 -18.20
C PRO A 51 -41.08 9.92 -18.87
N ILE A 52 -42.17 9.34 -19.41
CA ILE A 52 -43.29 10.10 -19.98
C ILE A 52 -44.25 10.41 -18.84
N VAL A 53 -44.64 11.69 -18.66
CA VAL A 53 -45.56 12.13 -17.64
C VAL A 53 -46.79 12.70 -18.32
N GLU A 54 -47.97 12.22 -17.93
CA GLU A 54 -49.27 12.74 -18.34
C GLU A 54 -50.04 13.18 -17.09
N GLU A 55 -50.63 14.38 -17.11
CA GLU A 55 -51.43 14.89 -15.99
C GLU A 55 -52.89 14.90 -16.35
N VAL A 56 -53.71 14.29 -15.53
CA VAL A 56 -55.18 14.27 -15.66
C VAL A 56 -55.78 14.48 -14.28
N ASP A 57 -56.61 15.49 -14.13
CA ASP A 57 -57.37 15.83 -12.91
C ASP A 57 -56.50 15.87 -11.64
N GLY A 58 -55.30 16.42 -11.73
CA GLY A 58 -54.35 16.57 -10.58
C GLY A 58 -53.63 15.28 -10.19
N ILE A 59 -53.72 14.24 -11.01
CA ILE A 59 -52.95 12.99 -10.85
C ILE A 59 -51.94 12.88 -12.00
N TYR A 60 -50.68 12.59 -11.66
CA TYR A 60 -49.61 12.32 -12.62
C TYR A 60 -49.54 10.82 -12.92
N TYR A 61 -49.73 10.46 -14.18
CA TYR A 61 -49.48 9.12 -14.72
C TYR A 61 -48.09 9.09 -15.31
N ILE A 62 -47.20 8.29 -14.74
CA ILE A 62 -45.80 8.25 -15.11
C ILE A 62 -45.49 6.91 -15.75
N TYR A 63 -45.02 6.93 -16.99
CA TYR A 63 -44.66 5.74 -17.76
C TYR A 63 -43.15 5.67 -17.94
N ASN A 64 -42.61 4.46 -17.89
CA ASN A 64 -41.26 4.25 -18.39
C ASN A 64 -41.23 4.42 -19.90
N LYS A 65 -40.04 4.65 -20.48
CA LYS A 65 -39.88 4.93 -21.94
C LYS A 65 -40.64 3.95 -22.86
N ASN A 66 -40.73 2.69 -22.48
CA ASN A 66 -41.36 1.65 -23.31
C ASN A 66 -42.85 1.39 -22.97
N ARG A 67 -43.45 2.23 -22.12
CA ARG A 67 -44.81 2.05 -21.58
C ARG A 67 -45.10 0.66 -20.99
N SER A 68 -44.05 -0.11 -20.67
CA SER A 68 -44.17 -1.45 -20.08
C SER A 68 -44.41 -1.42 -18.56
N TYR A 69 -44.24 -0.26 -17.95
CA TYR A 69 -44.50 -0.02 -16.53
C TYR A 69 -44.96 1.43 -16.30
N SER A 70 -45.94 1.58 -15.42
CA SER A 70 -46.46 2.90 -15.02
C SER A 70 -46.74 2.92 -13.54
N CYS A 71 -46.70 4.10 -12.97
CA CYS A 71 -47.22 4.41 -11.65
C CYS A 71 -48.00 5.71 -11.72
N GLU A 72 -48.83 5.95 -10.72
CA GLU A 72 -49.57 7.21 -10.53
C GLU A 72 -49.20 7.85 -9.23
N ILE A 73 -49.23 9.18 -9.18
CA ILE A 73 -49.03 9.96 -7.95
C ILE A 73 -49.85 11.25 -8.02
N SER A 74 -50.54 11.55 -6.93
CA SER A 74 -51.25 12.83 -6.81
C SER A 74 -50.27 13.99 -6.61
N LYS A 75 -50.72 15.24 -6.90
CA LYS A 75 -49.91 16.44 -6.61
C LYS A 75 -49.56 16.51 -5.12
N GLU A 76 -50.47 16.16 -4.26
CA GLU A 76 -50.28 16.18 -2.79
C GLU A 76 -49.27 15.14 -2.35
N ASP A 77 -49.36 13.90 -2.88
CA ASP A 77 -48.40 12.84 -2.56
C ASP A 77 -47.00 13.12 -3.15
N LEU A 78 -46.93 13.73 -4.33
CA LEU A 78 -45.66 14.18 -4.89
C LEU A 78 -44.97 15.23 -3.99
N ARG A 79 -45.79 16.18 -3.46
CA ARG A 79 -45.32 17.17 -2.49
C ARG A 79 -44.84 16.50 -1.18
N ARG A 80 -45.61 15.56 -0.67
CA ARG A 80 -45.25 14.78 0.53
C ARG A 80 -43.95 13.99 0.31
N LEU A 81 -43.78 13.37 -0.84
CA LEU A 81 -42.57 12.66 -1.21
C LEU A 81 -41.33 13.57 -1.22
N LYS A 82 -41.46 14.78 -1.80
CA LYS A 82 -40.39 15.78 -1.79
C LYS A 82 -40.04 16.23 -0.39
N ILE A 83 -41.00 16.51 0.48
CA ILE A 83 -40.76 16.87 1.87
C ILE A 83 -39.99 15.76 2.59
N LEU A 84 -40.45 14.52 2.51
CA LEU A 84 -39.79 13.38 3.17
C LEU A 84 -38.37 13.15 2.67
N TYR A 85 -38.18 13.22 1.35
CA TYR A 85 -36.89 12.89 0.73
C TYR A 85 -35.88 14.04 0.72
N CYS A 86 -36.32 15.26 0.35
CA CYS A 86 -35.42 16.40 0.17
C CYS A 86 -35.26 17.21 1.44
N GLU A 87 -36.35 17.45 2.20
CA GLU A 87 -36.31 18.30 3.39
C GLU A 87 -35.96 17.56 4.67
N GLN A 88 -36.57 16.38 4.87
CA GLN A 88 -36.31 15.57 6.06
C GLN A 88 -35.13 14.61 5.87
N HIS A 89 -34.54 14.57 4.63
CA HIS A 89 -33.40 13.73 4.26
C HIS A 89 -33.59 12.25 4.64
N LEU A 90 -34.82 11.75 4.57
CA LEU A 90 -35.10 10.35 4.86
C LEU A 90 -34.50 9.44 3.79
N THR A 91 -34.07 8.25 4.20
CA THR A 91 -33.59 7.25 3.24
C THR A 91 -34.73 6.78 2.32
N ILE A 92 -34.40 6.37 1.11
CA ILE A 92 -35.38 5.85 0.12
C ILE A 92 -36.29 4.78 0.73
N ASN A 93 -35.74 3.89 1.57
CA ASN A 93 -36.54 2.84 2.20
C ASN A 93 -37.53 3.38 3.23
N HIS A 94 -37.22 4.49 3.94
CA HIS A 94 -38.13 5.16 4.83
C HIS A 94 -39.24 5.87 4.05
N VAL A 95 -38.88 6.62 3.01
CA VAL A 95 -39.87 7.32 2.15
C VAL A 95 -40.86 6.33 1.53
N CYS A 96 -40.33 5.22 0.97
CA CYS A 96 -41.20 4.19 0.37
C CYS A 96 -42.18 3.57 1.41
N ARG A 97 -41.73 3.42 2.67
CA ARG A 97 -42.59 2.90 3.75
C ARG A 97 -43.63 3.90 4.19
N GLU A 98 -43.26 5.17 4.39
CA GLU A 98 -44.15 6.25 4.81
C GLU A 98 -45.22 6.61 3.74
N MET A 99 -44.84 6.43 2.47
CA MET A 99 -45.71 6.71 1.33
C MET A 99 -46.47 5.46 0.86
N GLU A 100 -46.17 4.29 1.42
CA GLU A 100 -46.71 2.97 0.99
C GLU A 100 -46.51 2.69 -0.52
N ILE A 101 -45.43 3.20 -1.10
CA ILE A 101 -45.12 3.00 -2.51
C ILE A 101 -43.96 2.00 -2.71
N PRO A 102 -44.02 1.19 -3.76
CA PRO A 102 -42.92 0.33 -4.13
C PRO A 102 -41.65 1.14 -4.47
N ARG A 103 -40.50 0.61 -4.12
CA ARG A 103 -39.21 1.26 -4.42
C ARG A 103 -39.00 1.56 -5.91
N ARG A 104 -39.60 0.76 -6.77
CA ARG A 104 -39.56 0.95 -8.21
C ARG A 104 -40.32 2.22 -8.64
N ASP A 105 -41.46 2.47 -8.04
CA ASP A 105 -42.30 3.66 -8.28
C ASP A 105 -41.58 4.92 -7.80
N PHE A 106 -40.97 4.86 -6.62
CA PHE A 106 -40.14 5.96 -6.12
C PHE A 106 -39.07 6.37 -7.14
N PHE A 107 -38.32 5.41 -7.72
CA PHE A 107 -37.30 5.73 -8.71
C PHE A 107 -37.89 6.27 -10.02
N LEU A 108 -39.05 5.78 -10.44
CA LEU A 108 -39.72 6.28 -11.63
C LEU A 108 -40.18 7.72 -11.44
N ILE A 109 -40.82 8.02 -10.31
CA ILE A 109 -41.27 9.37 -9.90
C ILE A 109 -40.05 10.30 -9.77
N LYS A 110 -39.03 9.87 -9.04
CA LYS A 110 -37.79 10.61 -8.87
C LYS A 110 -37.18 11.05 -10.21
N ASN A 111 -37.06 10.12 -11.16
CA ASN A 111 -36.50 10.40 -12.47
C ASN A 111 -37.41 11.25 -13.36
N ALA A 112 -38.73 11.10 -13.23
CA ALA A 112 -39.72 11.86 -13.98
C ALA A 112 -39.68 13.37 -13.62
N PHE A 113 -39.56 13.65 -12.34
CA PHE A 113 -39.58 15.03 -11.81
C PHE A 113 -38.18 15.56 -11.49
N GLY A 114 -37.09 14.82 -11.77
CA GLY A 114 -35.72 15.24 -11.56
C GLY A 114 -35.36 15.46 -10.08
N ILE A 115 -36.04 14.79 -9.13
CA ILE A 115 -35.90 15.02 -7.70
C ILE A 115 -34.52 14.58 -7.22
N THR A 116 -33.77 15.48 -6.59
CA THR A 116 -32.47 15.22 -5.94
C THR A 116 -32.54 15.47 -4.44
N HIS A 117 -31.58 14.97 -3.67
CA HIS A 117 -31.52 15.23 -2.22
C HIS A 117 -31.28 16.71 -1.88
N ASP A 118 -30.80 17.47 -2.87
CA ASP A 118 -30.39 18.87 -2.71
C ASP A 118 -31.44 19.84 -3.30
N ASP A 119 -32.61 19.33 -3.74
CA ASP A 119 -33.66 20.18 -4.27
C ASP A 119 -34.25 21.06 -3.17
N VAL A 120 -34.46 22.35 -3.48
CA VAL A 120 -35.11 23.31 -2.64
C VAL A 120 -36.59 22.94 -2.44
N PRO A 121 -37.19 23.20 -1.27
CA PRO A 121 -38.62 22.94 -1.04
C PRO A 121 -39.49 23.51 -2.15
N TYR A 122 -40.48 22.73 -2.58
CA TYR A 122 -41.47 23.20 -3.54
C TYR A 122 -42.35 24.26 -2.89
N ILE A 123 -42.23 25.51 -3.31
CA ILE A 123 -43.12 26.60 -2.95
C ILE A 123 -44.27 26.57 -3.95
N ASP A 124 -45.50 26.40 -3.44
CA ASP A 124 -46.70 26.45 -4.27
C ASP A 124 -46.95 27.93 -4.64
N GLU A 125 -46.82 28.29 -5.91
CA GLU A 125 -46.96 29.69 -6.37
C GLU A 125 -48.34 30.30 -6.06
N ASP A 126 -49.35 29.48 -5.77
CA ASP A 126 -50.70 29.91 -5.45
C ASP A 126 -50.89 30.37 -3.98
N LEU A 127 -49.85 30.29 -3.14
CA LEU A 127 -49.89 30.61 -1.72
C LEU A 127 -49.02 31.84 -1.34
N ILE A 128 -48.56 32.60 -2.31
CA ILE A 128 -47.71 33.79 -2.06
C ILE A 128 -48.62 34.95 -1.58
N ASN A 129 -48.80 35.06 -0.28
CA ASN A 129 -49.16 36.31 0.37
C ASN A 129 -47.90 37.01 0.90
N ASP A 130 -47.91 38.32 0.99
CA ASP A 130 -46.77 39.20 1.34
C ASP A 130 -46.02 38.86 2.65
N ASP A 131 -46.55 37.99 3.52
CA ASP A 131 -45.91 37.48 4.75
C ASP A 131 -44.94 36.29 4.51
N MET A 132 -44.87 35.72 3.29
CA MET A 132 -44.06 34.55 3.01
C MET A 132 -42.58 34.85 2.80
N ASP A 133 -42.23 36.06 2.32
CA ASP A 133 -40.83 36.42 2.07
C ASP A 133 -40.01 36.46 3.37
N GLU A 134 -40.63 36.89 4.50
CA GLU A 134 -39.99 36.92 5.82
C GLU A 134 -39.77 35.51 6.36
N LEU A 135 -40.74 34.61 6.22
CA LEU A 135 -40.64 33.19 6.62
C LEU A 135 -39.63 32.40 5.79
N VAL A 136 -39.50 32.70 4.49
CA VAL A 136 -38.50 32.09 3.59
C VAL A 136 -37.11 32.58 3.99
N GLU A 137 -36.94 33.87 4.26
CA GLU A 137 -35.67 34.44 4.68
C GLU A 137 -35.20 33.90 6.03
N GLU A 138 -36.11 33.77 7.00
CA GLU A 138 -35.84 33.11 8.29
C GLU A 138 -35.43 31.64 8.12
N SER A 139 -36.11 30.90 7.25
CA SER A 139 -35.77 29.50 6.97
C SER A 139 -34.38 29.33 6.30
N ILE A 140 -34.02 30.23 5.39
CA ILE A 140 -32.70 30.29 4.76
C ILE A 140 -31.63 30.64 5.80
N GLN A 141 -31.88 31.61 6.66
CA GLN A 141 -30.94 32.00 7.73
C GLN A 141 -30.74 30.89 8.74
N ARG A 142 -31.82 30.18 9.11
CA ARG A 142 -31.74 29.01 9.99
C ARG A 142 -30.90 27.89 9.36
N ARG A 143 -31.14 27.56 8.09
CA ARG A 143 -30.34 26.54 7.37
C ARG A 143 -28.87 26.91 7.22
N LYS A 144 -28.58 28.20 6.92
CA LYS A 144 -27.20 28.70 6.91
C LYS A 144 -26.55 28.50 8.27
N LYS A 145 -27.24 28.82 9.35
CA LYS A 145 -26.74 28.67 10.71
C LYS A 145 -26.48 27.20 11.07
N GLU A 146 -27.40 26.29 10.74
CA GLU A 146 -27.25 24.85 10.93
C GLU A 146 -26.08 24.27 10.10
N PHE A 147 -25.91 24.74 8.87
CA PHE A 147 -24.79 24.37 8.02
C PHE A 147 -23.45 24.82 8.63
N PHE A 148 -23.36 26.06 9.09
CA PHE A 148 -22.16 26.58 9.75
C PHE A 148 -21.82 25.83 11.03
N VAL A 149 -22.83 25.47 11.85
CA VAL A 149 -22.63 24.67 13.06
C VAL A 149 -22.05 23.27 12.70
N LYS A 150 -22.65 22.59 11.72
CA LYS A 150 -22.15 21.28 11.25
C LYS A 150 -20.74 21.37 10.65
N LEU A 151 -20.43 22.47 9.97
CA LEU A 151 -19.07 22.69 9.44
C LEU A 151 -18.07 22.85 10.57
N GLN A 152 -18.38 23.67 11.58
CA GLN A 152 -17.53 23.87 12.76
C GLN A 152 -17.36 22.58 13.60
N GLU A 153 -18.39 21.77 13.72
CA GLU A 153 -18.30 20.47 14.40
C GLU A 153 -17.35 19.52 13.64
N LYS A 154 -17.44 19.48 12.31
CA LYS A 154 -16.55 18.69 11.46
C LYS A 154 -15.10 19.16 11.54
N GLU A 155 -14.87 20.46 11.56
CA GLU A 155 -13.55 21.06 11.75
C GLU A 155 -12.98 20.68 13.13
N ARG A 156 -13.75 20.83 14.20
CA ARG A 156 -13.35 20.43 15.56
C ARG A 156 -13.06 18.94 15.70
N GLU A 157 -13.84 18.09 15.04
CA GLU A 157 -13.56 16.64 15.01
C GLU A 157 -12.25 16.33 14.26
N SER A 158 -11.99 17.04 13.16
CA SER A 158 -10.75 16.92 12.41
C SER A 158 -9.55 17.35 13.25
N GLU A 159 -9.61 18.53 13.86
CA GLU A 159 -8.57 19.04 14.76
C GLU A 159 -8.33 18.11 15.96
N LYS A 160 -9.40 17.55 16.53
CA LYS A 160 -9.29 16.59 17.63
C LYS A 160 -8.61 15.30 17.20
N LYS A 161 -8.90 14.80 15.99
CA LYS A 161 -8.23 13.64 15.41
C LYS A 161 -6.74 13.92 15.15
N GLU A 162 -6.43 15.09 14.57
CA GLU A 162 -5.04 15.50 14.35
C GLU A 162 -4.28 15.64 15.68
N LEU A 163 -4.87 16.23 16.69
CA LEU A 163 -4.25 16.38 18.01
C LEU A 163 -4.02 15.03 18.69
N LEU A 164 -4.96 14.09 18.61
CA LEU A 164 -4.81 12.74 19.14
C LEU A 164 -3.70 12.00 18.40
N MET A 165 -3.65 12.15 17.09
CA MET A 165 -2.63 11.57 16.24
C MET A 165 -1.25 12.13 16.56
N TYR A 166 -1.14 13.46 16.75
CA TYR A 166 0.10 14.13 17.17
C TYR A 166 0.57 13.68 18.54
N ARG A 167 -0.34 13.53 19.51
CA ARG A 167 0.00 13.03 20.87
C ARG A 167 0.46 11.57 20.87
N SER A 168 -0.21 10.70 20.12
CA SER A 168 0.21 9.30 19.99
C SER A 168 1.57 9.17 19.33
N LYS A 169 1.83 10.02 18.33
CA LYS A 169 3.10 10.12 17.62
C LYS A 169 4.23 10.57 18.56
N ASN A 170 4.02 11.64 19.32
CA ASN A 170 5.03 12.12 20.27
C ASN A 170 5.32 11.06 21.35
N TYR A 171 4.29 10.42 21.91
CA TYR A 171 4.47 9.33 22.86
C TYR A 171 5.31 8.18 22.27
N PHE A 172 5.05 7.80 21.02
CA PHE A 172 5.83 6.77 20.35
C PHE A 172 7.30 7.19 20.17
N TYR A 173 7.55 8.44 19.74
CA TYR A 173 8.92 8.94 19.61
C TYR A 173 9.65 9.08 20.93
N ASP A 174 8.97 9.52 21.99
CA ASP A 174 9.58 9.61 23.32
C ASP A 174 9.99 8.20 23.81
N LYS A 175 9.12 7.21 23.64
CA LYS A 175 9.42 5.82 23.96
C LYS A 175 10.57 5.26 23.13
N LEU A 176 10.59 5.55 21.84
CA LEU A 176 11.68 5.15 20.96
C LEU A 176 13.00 5.78 21.37
N LEU A 177 13.00 7.08 21.68
CA LEU A 177 14.19 7.81 22.17
C LEU A 177 14.70 7.28 23.51
N ASP A 178 13.81 6.96 24.43
CA ASP A 178 14.18 6.38 25.72
C ASP A 178 14.75 4.95 25.56
N GLY A 179 14.13 4.15 24.69
CA GLY A 179 14.64 2.84 24.30
C GLY A 179 16.03 2.94 23.66
N LEU A 180 16.19 3.87 22.71
CA LEU A 180 17.47 4.15 22.05
C LEU A 180 18.56 4.57 23.05
N LYS A 181 18.26 5.48 23.97
CA LYS A 181 19.24 5.89 24.99
C LYS A 181 19.75 4.72 25.82
N SER A 182 18.82 3.85 26.25
CA SER A 182 19.15 2.65 26.99
C SER A 182 20.01 1.68 26.20
N GLU A 183 19.64 1.41 24.95
CA GLU A 183 20.36 0.49 24.07
C GLU A 183 21.71 1.06 23.60
N LEU A 184 21.79 2.36 23.31
CA LEU A 184 23.04 3.01 22.94
C LEU A 184 24.11 2.90 24.07
N GLN A 185 23.68 3.00 25.34
CA GLN A 185 24.57 2.77 26.48
C GLN A 185 25.11 1.34 26.53
N ASN A 186 24.28 0.36 26.12
CA ASN A 186 24.65 -1.06 26.08
C ASN A 186 25.47 -1.42 24.83
N LEU A 187 25.18 -0.79 23.68
CA LEU A 187 25.82 -1.03 22.38
C LEU A 187 27.18 -0.34 22.25
N ALA A 188 27.39 0.78 22.95
CA ALA A 188 28.65 1.53 22.96
C ALA A 188 29.86 0.74 23.47
N VAL A 189 29.65 -0.46 24.02
CA VAL A 189 30.70 -1.28 24.65
C VAL A 189 31.47 -2.17 23.67
N ASN A 190 30.91 -2.45 22.46
CA ASN A 190 31.52 -3.38 21.51
C ASN A 190 31.90 -2.65 20.21
N ILE A 191 33.07 -2.03 20.15
CA ILE A 191 33.66 -1.53 18.92
C ILE A 191 33.99 -2.73 18.03
N PRO A 192 33.56 -2.73 16.76
CA PRO A 192 33.86 -3.85 15.86
C PRO A 192 35.38 -3.95 15.69
N ASN A 193 35.88 -5.18 15.76
CA ASN A 193 37.27 -5.43 15.42
C ASN A 193 37.49 -5.01 13.96
N LYS A 194 38.49 -4.15 13.74
CA LYS A 194 38.83 -3.70 12.40
C LYS A 194 39.21 -4.93 11.55
N ARG A 195 38.56 -5.09 10.38
CA ARG A 195 38.90 -6.14 9.44
C ARG A 195 40.37 -5.96 9.02
N VAL A 196 41.13 -7.03 9.08
CA VAL A 196 42.49 -7.04 8.55
C VAL A 196 42.39 -6.98 7.02
N LYS A 197 42.91 -5.91 6.42
CA LYS A 197 42.94 -5.75 4.98
C LYS A 197 44.16 -6.53 4.40
N PRO A 198 44.03 -7.08 3.18
CA PRO A 198 45.15 -7.72 2.52
C PRO A 198 46.31 -6.74 2.35
N SER A 199 47.54 -7.27 2.43
CA SER A 199 48.78 -6.48 2.27
C SER A 199 49.01 -5.98 0.85
N SER A 200 48.33 -6.60 -0.13
CA SER A 200 48.34 -6.23 -1.55
C SER A 200 46.90 -6.16 -2.06
N LEU A 201 46.68 -5.30 -3.05
CA LEU A 201 45.36 -5.21 -3.68
C LEU A 201 45.01 -6.53 -4.38
N SER A 202 43.86 -7.08 -4.08
CA SER A 202 43.32 -8.31 -4.69
C SER A 202 42.57 -8.05 -6.00
N GLY A 203 42.21 -6.79 -6.24
CA GLY A 203 41.33 -6.41 -7.35
C GLY A 203 39.89 -6.89 -7.19
N LYS A 204 39.49 -7.30 -5.97
CA LYS A 204 38.15 -7.83 -5.67
C LYS A 204 37.44 -7.00 -4.59
N THR A 205 36.14 -6.77 -4.80
CA THR A 205 35.25 -6.16 -3.84
C THR A 205 34.10 -7.08 -3.54
N LEU A 206 33.83 -7.34 -2.26
CA LEU A 206 32.70 -8.14 -1.82
C LEU A 206 31.51 -7.22 -1.49
N VAL A 207 30.30 -7.60 -1.90
CA VAL A 207 29.03 -6.92 -1.60
C VAL A 207 28.05 -7.91 -1.00
N LEU A 208 27.68 -7.72 0.24
CA LEU A 208 26.54 -8.41 0.87
C LEU A 208 25.27 -7.61 0.58
N ASN A 209 24.35 -8.22 -0.17
CA ASN A 209 23.07 -7.63 -0.50
C ASN A 209 22.01 -8.15 0.49
N LEU A 210 21.45 -7.25 1.31
CA LEU A 210 20.38 -7.52 2.26
C LEU A 210 19.08 -6.94 1.71
N ALA A 211 18.14 -7.80 1.33
CA ALA A 211 16.85 -7.39 0.79
C ALA A 211 15.71 -8.00 1.58
N ASP A 212 14.67 -7.20 1.77
CA ASP A 212 13.36 -7.65 2.28
C ASP A 212 13.51 -8.48 3.56
N MET A 213 14.17 -7.91 4.57
CA MET A 213 14.41 -8.55 5.86
C MET A 213 13.12 -8.68 6.68
N HIS A 214 12.19 -7.75 6.53
CA HIS A 214 10.89 -7.74 7.17
C HIS A 214 10.95 -8.10 8.66
N LYS A 215 11.83 -7.44 9.43
CA LYS A 215 11.89 -7.63 10.88
C LYS A 215 10.54 -7.32 11.49
N GLY A 216 9.98 -8.26 12.21
CA GLY A 216 8.66 -8.14 12.83
C GLY A 216 7.56 -8.95 12.13
N LYS A 217 7.76 -9.42 10.90
CA LYS A 217 6.79 -10.20 10.14
C LYS A 217 6.61 -11.61 10.71
N LEU A 218 5.35 -12.06 10.77
CA LEU A 218 5.00 -13.43 11.17
C LEU A 218 4.47 -14.21 9.97
N ILE A 219 5.14 -15.29 9.61
CA ILE A 219 4.67 -16.28 8.64
C ILE A 219 4.51 -17.62 9.36
N LEU A 220 3.30 -18.19 9.31
CA LEU A 220 2.99 -19.46 9.92
C LEU A 220 3.15 -20.58 8.89
N GLY A 221 4.13 -21.46 9.07
CA GLY A 221 4.42 -22.56 8.14
C GLY A 221 3.22 -23.47 7.86
N SER A 222 2.32 -23.64 8.85
CA SER A 222 1.09 -24.40 8.66
C SER A 222 0.09 -23.82 7.66
N LYS A 223 0.26 -22.54 7.30
CA LYS A 223 -0.58 -21.83 6.32
C LYS A 223 0.09 -21.69 4.94
N MET A 224 1.36 -22.01 4.85
CA MET A 224 2.14 -21.87 3.62
C MET A 224 2.24 -23.18 2.85
N PRO A 225 1.92 -23.21 1.55
CA PRO A 225 2.12 -24.38 0.69
C PRO A 225 3.56 -24.92 0.72
N SER A 226 4.56 -24.03 0.77
CA SER A 226 5.98 -24.39 0.90
C SER A 226 6.39 -24.84 2.30
N GLY A 227 5.56 -24.60 3.32
CA GLY A 227 5.92 -24.78 4.73
C GLY A 227 6.85 -23.67 5.26
N ASN A 228 7.09 -22.59 4.50
CA ASN A 228 7.95 -21.49 4.96
C ASN A 228 7.43 -20.88 6.25
N GLU A 229 8.31 -20.73 7.22
CA GLU A 229 8.02 -20.12 8.52
C GLU A 229 8.94 -18.93 8.74
N TYR A 230 8.39 -17.86 9.37
CA TYR A 230 9.16 -16.69 9.75
C TYR A 230 8.61 -16.07 11.04
N ASN A 231 9.48 -15.93 12.01
CA ASN A 231 9.22 -15.38 13.33
C ASN A 231 10.53 -14.84 13.94
N GLU A 232 10.53 -14.43 15.20
CA GLU A 232 11.71 -13.88 15.87
C GLU A 232 12.91 -14.84 15.86
N ASP A 233 12.68 -16.11 16.21
CA ASP A 233 13.74 -17.12 16.30
C ASP A 233 14.32 -17.43 14.91
N ILE A 234 13.46 -17.60 13.92
CA ILE A 234 13.88 -17.85 12.53
C ILE A 234 14.63 -16.65 11.96
N PHE A 235 14.19 -15.42 12.27
CA PHE A 235 14.92 -14.20 11.89
C PHE A 235 16.37 -14.25 12.38
N TRP A 236 16.58 -14.53 13.68
CA TRP A 236 17.94 -14.61 14.26
C TRP A 236 18.75 -15.78 13.71
N GLN A 237 18.14 -16.94 13.48
CA GLN A 237 18.81 -18.07 12.84
C GLN A 237 19.31 -17.71 11.44
N ARG A 238 18.43 -17.09 10.62
CA ARG A 238 18.77 -16.65 9.26
C ARG A 238 19.85 -15.57 9.28
N LEU A 239 19.77 -14.60 10.18
CA LEU A 239 20.78 -13.55 10.34
C LEU A 239 22.15 -14.15 10.69
N ASN A 240 22.21 -15.04 11.66
CA ASN A 240 23.45 -15.70 12.09
C ASN A 240 24.03 -16.55 10.96
N LYS A 241 23.21 -17.15 10.12
CA LYS A 241 23.65 -17.87 8.93
C LYS A 241 24.26 -16.93 7.87
N ILE A 242 23.65 -15.77 7.63
CA ILE A 242 24.22 -14.72 6.78
C ILE A 242 25.58 -14.30 7.30
N ILE A 243 25.69 -14.02 8.59
CA ILE A 243 26.94 -13.64 9.24
C ILE A 243 28.02 -14.73 9.04
N SER A 244 27.70 -15.97 9.39
CA SER A 244 28.67 -17.08 9.31
C SER A 244 29.17 -17.34 7.89
N ARG A 245 28.27 -17.29 6.89
CA ARG A 245 28.65 -17.50 5.49
C ARG A 245 29.46 -16.33 4.93
N THR A 246 29.11 -15.11 5.31
CA THR A 246 29.87 -13.92 4.90
C THR A 246 31.27 -13.92 5.54
N LYS A 247 31.38 -14.26 6.84
CA LYS A 247 32.68 -14.43 7.51
C LYS A 247 33.53 -15.46 6.80
N TYR A 248 32.96 -16.62 6.48
CA TYR A 248 33.67 -17.65 5.73
C TYR A 248 34.28 -17.13 4.40
N MET A 249 33.51 -16.30 3.67
CA MET A 249 34.00 -15.69 2.43
C MET A 249 35.16 -14.70 2.70
N LEU A 250 35.01 -13.87 3.74
CA LEU A 250 36.00 -12.86 4.13
C LEU A 250 37.30 -13.47 4.68
N GLU A 251 37.21 -14.62 5.34
CA GLU A 251 38.37 -15.33 5.93
C GLU A 251 39.15 -16.16 4.89
N ASN A 252 38.46 -16.65 3.87
CA ASN A 252 39.07 -17.55 2.87
C ASN A 252 39.45 -16.87 1.54
N ASN A 253 39.17 -15.57 1.41
CA ASN A 253 39.48 -14.80 0.21
C ASN A 253 39.94 -13.38 0.58
N ASP A 254 40.80 -12.83 -0.24
CA ASP A 254 41.21 -11.44 -0.13
C ASP A 254 40.25 -10.51 -0.86
N TYR A 255 39.75 -9.51 -0.16
CA TYR A 255 38.90 -8.45 -0.70
C TYR A 255 39.43 -7.08 -0.30
N ASP A 256 39.59 -6.18 -1.28
CA ASP A 256 40.07 -4.82 -1.05
C ASP A 256 39.02 -4.00 -0.26
N LYS A 257 37.75 -4.20 -0.59
CA LYS A 257 36.61 -3.54 0.07
C LYS A 257 35.49 -4.54 0.31
N PHE A 258 34.74 -4.26 1.37
CA PHE A 258 33.53 -4.99 1.73
C PHE A 258 32.38 -4.04 1.98
N TYR A 259 31.28 -4.22 1.25
CA TYR A 259 30.06 -3.42 1.34
C TYR A 259 28.93 -4.25 1.91
N ILE A 260 28.14 -3.65 2.78
CA ILE A 260 26.80 -4.13 3.15
C ILE A 260 25.80 -3.17 2.52
N VAL A 261 24.88 -3.69 1.70
CA VAL A 261 23.87 -2.92 1.02
C VAL A 261 22.49 -3.41 1.45
N ASN A 262 21.71 -2.52 2.06
CA ASN A 262 20.32 -2.76 2.47
C ASN A 262 19.37 -2.16 1.42
N TYR A 263 18.56 -3.02 0.81
CA TYR A 263 17.64 -2.67 -0.28
C TYR A 263 16.25 -2.25 0.19
N GLY A 264 16.07 -1.94 1.46
CA GLY A 264 14.78 -1.54 2.05
C GLY A 264 13.91 -2.72 2.46
N ASP A 265 12.70 -2.41 2.93
CA ASP A 265 11.80 -3.35 3.61
C ASP A 265 12.54 -4.14 4.71
N ALA A 266 13.42 -3.43 5.42
CA ALA A 266 14.14 -3.94 6.56
C ALA A 266 13.20 -4.23 7.74
N LEU A 267 12.15 -3.43 7.86
CA LEU A 267 11.07 -3.50 8.85
C LEU A 267 9.75 -3.89 8.18
N ASP A 268 8.88 -4.60 8.92
CA ASP A 268 7.56 -5.00 8.43
C ASP A 268 6.47 -4.09 8.99
N ASP A 269 6.47 -2.81 8.57
CA ASP A 269 5.49 -1.79 8.94
C ASP A 269 5.31 -1.61 10.47
N PRO A 270 6.23 -0.90 11.16
CA PRO A 270 6.14 -0.65 12.60
C PRO A 270 4.84 0.01 13.06
N GLU A 271 4.19 0.79 12.20
CA GLU A 271 2.92 1.47 12.49
C GLU A 271 1.68 0.63 12.13
N ALA A 272 1.86 -0.56 11.53
CA ALA A 272 0.80 -1.44 11.08
C ALA A 272 -0.24 -0.74 10.17
N ASN A 273 0.21 0.21 9.34
CA ASN A 273 -0.64 1.00 8.45
C ASN A 273 -0.78 0.40 7.05
N THR A 274 0.17 -0.44 6.66
CA THR A 274 0.23 -1.09 5.36
C THR A 274 -0.75 -2.28 5.34
N TYR A 275 -1.36 -2.55 4.19
CA TYR A 275 -2.19 -3.74 3.96
C TYR A 275 -3.27 -4.02 5.02
N ASN A 276 -4.13 -3.03 5.31
CA ASN A 276 -5.29 -3.15 6.19
C ASN A 276 -4.96 -3.42 7.68
N LYS A 277 -3.87 -2.87 8.20
CA LYS A 277 -3.50 -2.98 9.62
C LYS A 277 -3.26 -4.43 10.06
N GLN A 278 -2.42 -5.14 9.36
CA GLN A 278 -2.16 -6.57 9.59
C GLN A 278 -1.29 -6.85 10.84
N ILE A 279 -1.63 -6.24 11.99
CA ILE A 279 -0.98 -6.54 13.29
C ILE A 279 -0.97 -8.04 13.58
N LEU A 280 -1.96 -8.80 13.10
CA LEU A 280 -2.05 -10.25 13.30
C LEU A 280 -0.98 -11.05 12.56
N ASN A 281 -0.29 -10.44 11.58
CA ASN A 281 0.78 -11.07 10.82
C ASN A 281 2.16 -10.53 11.22
N GLN A 282 2.26 -9.99 12.42
CA GLN A 282 3.51 -9.50 12.98
C GLN A 282 3.77 -10.16 14.34
N TYR A 283 5.01 -10.57 14.59
CA TYR A 283 5.44 -11.01 15.92
C TYR A 283 5.98 -9.84 16.78
N ALA A 284 6.35 -8.74 16.14
CA ALA A 284 6.77 -7.51 16.79
C ALA A 284 6.23 -6.31 15.99
N SER A 285 5.85 -5.23 16.67
CA SER A 285 5.38 -3.99 16.10
C SER A 285 5.94 -2.79 16.85
N GLY A 286 5.76 -1.58 16.31
CA GLY A 286 6.18 -0.35 16.96
C GLY A 286 7.66 -0.32 17.32
N GLU A 287 7.95 0.20 18.51
CA GLU A 287 9.32 0.35 19.03
C GLU A 287 10.09 -0.99 19.09
N ASN A 288 9.41 -2.08 19.45
CA ASN A 288 10.04 -3.39 19.57
C ASN A 288 10.59 -3.90 18.23
N GLN A 289 9.88 -3.61 17.14
CA GLN A 289 10.33 -3.96 15.81
C GLN A 289 11.58 -3.17 15.42
N VAL A 290 11.55 -1.84 15.62
CA VAL A 290 12.67 -0.95 15.30
C VAL A 290 13.91 -1.28 16.14
N MET A 291 13.74 -1.41 17.46
CA MET A 291 14.85 -1.74 18.37
C MET A 291 15.42 -3.14 18.08
N GLY A 292 14.56 -4.12 17.81
CA GLY A 292 15.00 -5.45 17.43
C GLY A 292 15.81 -5.45 16.13
N TYR A 293 15.43 -4.64 15.16
CA TYR A 293 16.19 -4.45 13.91
C TYR A 293 17.55 -3.78 14.18
N LEU A 294 17.58 -2.69 14.98
CA LEU A 294 18.83 -2.01 15.31
C LEU A 294 19.84 -2.95 15.99
N ARG A 295 19.39 -3.75 16.97
CA ARG A 295 20.23 -4.77 17.62
C ARG A 295 20.76 -5.77 16.61
N ALA A 296 19.92 -6.25 15.70
CA ALA A 296 20.31 -7.20 14.67
C ALA A 296 21.36 -6.62 13.72
N MET A 297 21.18 -5.38 13.28
CA MET A 297 22.14 -4.72 12.39
C MET A 297 23.44 -4.37 13.08
N VAL A 298 23.41 -3.92 14.34
CA VAL A 298 24.63 -3.70 15.14
C VAL A 298 25.39 -5.01 15.32
N HIS A 299 24.68 -6.11 15.65
CA HIS A 299 25.31 -7.44 15.72
C HIS A 299 25.97 -7.82 14.39
N LEU A 300 25.26 -7.71 13.26
CA LEU A 300 25.78 -8.04 11.93
C LEU A 300 26.99 -7.18 11.54
N ILE A 301 26.90 -5.85 11.75
CA ILE A 301 27.97 -4.91 11.42
C ILE A 301 29.20 -5.16 12.29
N ASN A 302 29.04 -5.40 13.60
CA ASN A 302 30.15 -5.68 14.52
C ASN A 302 30.84 -6.99 14.16
N GLU A 303 30.07 -8.02 13.79
CA GLU A 303 30.61 -9.33 13.41
C GLU A 303 31.33 -9.33 12.08
N LEU A 304 30.95 -8.46 11.13
CA LEU A 304 31.45 -8.46 9.76
C LEU A 304 32.43 -7.32 9.45
N SER A 305 32.38 -6.22 10.20
CA SER A 305 33.22 -5.02 10.06
C SER A 305 33.34 -4.55 8.58
N PRO A 306 32.24 -4.09 7.96
CA PRO A 306 32.27 -3.63 6.57
C PRO A 306 33.07 -2.32 6.45
N ASP A 307 33.58 -2.05 5.24
CA ASP A 307 34.12 -0.72 4.91
C ASP A 307 32.97 0.30 4.67
N TYR A 308 31.85 -0.17 4.10
CA TYR A 308 30.70 0.67 3.75
C TYR A 308 29.40 0.00 4.14
N TYR A 309 28.49 0.80 4.69
CA TYR A 309 27.08 0.46 4.84
C TYR A 309 26.22 1.41 4.00
N ILE A 310 25.39 0.84 3.13
CA ILE A 310 24.53 1.60 2.22
C ILE A 310 23.08 1.16 2.43
N GLY A 311 22.16 2.12 2.50
CA GLY A 311 20.74 1.83 2.68
C GLY A 311 19.86 2.66 1.76
N VAL A 312 18.83 2.03 1.19
CA VAL A 312 17.73 2.68 0.49
C VAL A 312 16.40 2.35 1.16
N PRO A 313 15.38 3.21 1.08
CA PRO A 313 14.09 2.94 1.70
C PRO A 313 13.24 1.96 0.92
N GLY A 314 12.48 1.13 1.62
CA GLY A 314 11.44 0.25 1.08
C GLY A 314 10.04 0.86 1.08
N ASN A 315 9.02 0.02 0.83
CA ASN A 315 7.62 0.44 0.82
C ASN A 315 6.82 0.00 2.05
N HIS A 316 7.22 -1.06 2.75
CA HIS A 316 6.61 -1.49 4.01
C HIS A 316 6.92 -0.56 5.18
N SER A 317 7.97 0.22 5.07
CA SER A 317 8.40 1.16 6.10
C SER A 317 7.75 2.55 6.00
N LYS A 318 6.73 2.73 5.13
CA LYS A 318 6.04 4.01 4.96
C LYS A 318 4.94 4.19 5.99
N GLY A 319 5.11 5.19 6.83
CA GLY A 319 4.14 5.65 7.79
C GLY A 319 4.15 7.17 7.87
N TYR A 320 4.03 7.73 9.05
CA TYR A 320 4.28 9.16 9.28
C TYR A 320 5.74 9.54 9.05
N VAL A 321 6.63 8.58 9.24
CA VAL A 321 8.04 8.65 8.84
C VAL A 321 8.35 7.46 7.96
N ASN A 322 9.42 7.53 7.18
CA ASN A 322 9.95 6.33 6.56
C ASN A 322 10.90 5.66 7.58
N TRP A 323 10.48 4.50 8.07
CA TRP A 323 11.16 3.78 9.16
C TRP A 323 12.51 3.21 8.72
N ASP A 324 12.69 2.83 7.45
CA ASP A 324 14.00 2.40 6.94
C ASP A 324 15.00 3.56 6.95
N ILE A 325 14.56 4.76 6.54
CA ILE A 325 15.42 5.96 6.58
C ILE A 325 15.80 6.25 8.01
N LEU A 326 14.84 6.27 8.93
CA LEU A 326 15.09 6.54 10.33
C LEU A 326 16.03 5.50 10.95
N ALA A 327 15.80 4.21 10.68
CA ALA A 327 16.65 3.13 11.19
C ALA A 327 18.10 3.24 10.66
N ASN A 328 18.27 3.57 9.39
CA ASN A 328 19.59 3.82 8.80
C ASN A 328 20.30 5.03 9.44
N GLN A 329 19.58 6.13 9.68
CA GLN A 329 20.11 7.30 10.39
C GLN A 329 20.50 6.98 11.84
N MET A 330 19.72 6.14 12.52
CA MET A 330 20.02 5.68 13.87
C MET A 330 21.28 4.81 13.90
N LEU A 331 21.45 3.89 12.93
CA LEU A 331 22.68 3.11 12.81
C LEU A 331 23.89 4.01 12.56
N GLU A 332 23.79 4.95 11.62
CA GLU A 332 24.85 5.92 11.36
C GLU A 332 25.19 6.72 12.60
N PHE A 333 24.18 7.18 13.37
CA PHE A 333 24.39 7.89 14.64
C PHE A 333 25.10 7.02 15.68
N VAL A 334 24.70 5.74 15.86
CA VAL A 334 25.37 4.79 16.77
C VAL A 334 26.86 4.69 16.46
N TYR A 335 27.20 4.51 15.18
CA TYR A 335 28.59 4.33 14.76
C TYR A 335 29.38 5.65 14.68
N SER A 336 28.72 6.79 14.49
CA SER A 336 29.39 8.11 14.57
C SER A 336 29.88 8.46 15.98
N MET A 337 29.27 7.87 17.00
CA MET A 337 29.70 8.01 18.38
C MET A 337 30.89 7.09 18.76
N GLN A 338 31.27 6.21 17.85
CA GLN A 338 32.37 5.25 18.01
C GLN A 338 33.47 5.62 17.02
N GLU A 339 34.72 5.44 17.39
CA GLU A 339 35.87 5.63 16.50
C GLU A 339 35.95 4.47 15.51
N THR A 340 35.09 4.46 14.49
CA THR A 340 35.05 3.44 13.44
C THR A 340 35.41 4.03 12.09
N ASP A 341 36.02 3.21 11.22
CA ASP A 341 36.30 3.57 9.82
C ASP A 341 35.13 3.24 8.87
N ILE A 342 33.98 2.79 9.38
CA ILE A 342 32.82 2.40 8.58
C ILE A 342 32.16 3.65 7.99
N ILE A 343 32.00 3.67 6.68
CA ILE A 343 31.34 4.78 5.99
C ILE A 343 29.87 4.42 5.78
N PHE A 344 28.99 5.20 6.42
CA PHE A 344 27.54 5.12 6.17
C PHE A 344 27.18 6.05 5.02
N ASP A 345 26.55 5.50 3.97
CA ASP A 345 26.15 6.23 2.78
C ASP A 345 24.70 5.85 2.40
N CYS A 346 23.76 6.22 3.24
CA CYS A 346 22.35 5.97 3.09
C CYS A 346 21.62 7.10 2.35
N THR A 347 20.47 6.82 1.77
CA THR A 347 19.68 7.81 1.03
C THR A 347 18.20 7.74 1.39
N ASP A 348 17.52 8.87 1.28
CA ASP A 348 16.06 9.02 1.36
C ASP A 348 15.37 8.87 -0.02
N LYS A 349 16.16 8.75 -1.08
CA LYS A 349 15.67 8.61 -2.46
C LYS A 349 15.35 7.16 -2.79
N ALA A 350 14.46 6.97 -3.76
CA ALA A 350 14.04 5.65 -4.23
C ALA A 350 15.19 4.81 -4.83
N SER A 351 16.26 5.46 -5.27
CA SER A 351 17.42 4.80 -5.85
C SER A 351 18.71 5.56 -5.54
N LYS A 352 19.81 4.81 -5.46
CA LYS A 352 21.16 5.32 -5.27
C LYS A 352 22.11 4.66 -6.28
N ILE A 353 23.12 5.40 -6.71
CA ILE A 353 24.21 4.87 -7.57
C ILE A 353 25.42 4.65 -6.70
N LEU A 354 25.94 3.43 -6.71
CA LEU A 354 27.20 3.04 -6.13
C LEU A 354 28.17 2.70 -7.25
N LYS A 355 29.38 3.26 -7.18
CA LYS A 355 30.45 2.95 -8.11
C LYS A 355 31.45 1.97 -7.48
N ILE A 356 31.62 0.81 -8.13
CA ILE A 356 32.62 -0.18 -7.74
C ILE A 356 33.50 -0.44 -8.96
N TYR A 357 34.76 -0.03 -8.89
CA TYR A 357 35.66 0.03 -10.07
C TYR A 357 34.98 0.81 -11.21
N ASP A 358 34.91 0.23 -12.41
CA ASP A 358 34.23 0.78 -13.58
C ASP A 358 32.75 0.42 -13.67
N SER A 359 32.23 -0.28 -12.68
CA SER A 359 30.81 -0.69 -12.62
C SER A 359 29.96 0.36 -11.91
N ASP A 360 28.80 0.64 -12.50
CA ASP A 360 27.74 1.45 -11.89
C ASP A 360 26.63 0.53 -11.38
N LEU A 361 26.43 0.50 -10.08
CA LEU A 361 25.35 -0.24 -9.43
C LEU A 361 24.24 0.72 -9.05
N VAL A 362 23.10 0.60 -9.70
CA VAL A 362 21.87 1.27 -9.26
C VAL A 362 21.23 0.38 -8.20
N ILE A 363 21.17 0.91 -7.00
CA ILE A 363 20.59 0.28 -5.81
C ILE A 363 19.19 0.85 -5.64
N SER A 364 18.16 -0.01 -5.59
CA SER A 364 16.77 0.41 -5.40
C SER A 364 15.99 -0.66 -4.67
N HIS A 365 14.97 -0.27 -3.88
CA HIS A 365 14.03 -1.26 -3.39
C HIS A 365 13.17 -1.84 -4.54
N GLY A 366 12.76 -1.02 -5.50
CA GLY A 366 12.12 -1.49 -6.72
C GLY A 366 10.59 -1.40 -6.76
N ASN A 367 9.93 -0.93 -5.72
CA ASN A 367 8.47 -0.78 -5.66
C ASN A 367 7.86 0.17 -6.72
N HIS A 368 8.68 0.98 -7.37
CA HIS A 368 8.31 1.87 -8.49
C HIS A 368 8.64 1.27 -9.86
N ILE A 369 9.25 0.09 -9.89
CA ILE A 369 9.63 -0.64 -11.11
C ILE A 369 8.60 -1.74 -11.34
N SER A 370 8.11 -1.88 -12.56
CA SER A 370 7.08 -2.87 -12.86
C SER A 370 7.56 -4.30 -12.61
N SER A 371 6.71 -5.11 -11.98
CA SER A 371 6.91 -6.56 -11.83
C SER A 371 6.77 -7.33 -13.14
N SER A 372 6.12 -6.75 -14.16
CA SER A 372 6.04 -7.36 -15.50
C SER A 372 7.43 -7.45 -16.13
N PRO A 373 7.86 -8.61 -16.61
CA PRO A 373 9.23 -8.78 -17.18
C PRO A 373 9.56 -7.75 -18.26
N THR A 374 8.69 -7.55 -19.24
CA THR A 374 8.93 -6.61 -20.36
C THR A 374 8.95 -5.16 -19.88
N LYS A 375 7.93 -4.75 -19.10
CA LYS A 375 7.83 -3.38 -18.61
C LYS A 375 8.94 -3.08 -17.60
N GLY A 376 9.25 -4.00 -16.70
CA GLY A 376 10.33 -3.84 -15.73
C GLY A 376 11.71 -3.70 -16.39
N GLN A 377 11.94 -4.38 -17.53
CA GLN A 377 13.14 -4.17 -18.33
C GLN A 377 13.18 -2.76 -18.96
N LEU A 378 12.06 -2.28 -19.48
CA LEU A 378 11.94 -0.91 -20.01
C LEU A 378 12.18 0.13 -18.92
N ASP A 379 11.59 -0.05 -17.75
CA ASP A 379 11.79 0.81 -16.59
C ASP A 379 13.28 0.84 -16.18
N THR A 380 13.96 -0.30 -16.18
CA THR A 380 15.41 -0.42 -15.95
C THR A 380 16.22 0.42 -16.93
N LEU A 381 15.94 0.29 -18.22
CA LEU A 381 16.62 1.07 -19.25
C LEU A 381 16.35 2.57 -19.12
N ASN A 382 15.13 2.96 -18.73
CA ASN A 382 14.78 4.35 -18.49
C ASN A 382 15.54 4.91 -17.27
N ILE A 383 15.70 4.12 -16.20
CA ILE A 383 16.51 4.50 -15.03
C ILE A 383 17.96 4.72 -15.46
N PHE A 384 18.56 3.81 -16.21
CA PHE A 384 19.93 3.97 -16.71
C PHE A 384 20.07 5.25 -17.54
N ARG A 385 19.12 5.54 -18.46
CA ARG A 385 19.11 6.77 -19.26
C ARG A 385 18.96 8.01 -18.40
N MET A 386 18.09 7.99 -17.41
CA MET A 386 17.85 9.12 -16.50
C MET A 386 19.10 9.52 -15.74
N TYR A 387 19.92 8.54 -15.36
CA TYR A 387 21.19 8.78 -14.67
C TYR A 387 22.39 8.91 -15.62
N GLY A 388 22.20 8.86 -16.93
CA GLY A 388 23.28 8.94 -17.92
C GLY A 388 24.22 7.72 -17.95
N LEU A 389 23.74 6.57 -17.46
CA LEU A 389 24.52 5.35 -17.34
C LEU A 389 24.45 4.52 -18.63
N ASN A 390 25.54 4.49 -19.38
CA ASN A 390 25.61 3.83 -20.68
C ASN A 390 26.62 2.66 -20.72
N SER A 391 27.30 2.39 -19.60
CA SER A 391 28.33 1.35 -19.53
C SER A 391 27.74 -0.05 -19.69
N THR A 392 28.48 -0.96 -20.32
CA THR A 392 28.17 -2.39 -20.30
C THR A 392 28.31 -3.02 -18.90
N LYS A 393 28.90 -2.29 -17.95
CA LYS A 393 29.06 -2.66 -16.52
C LYS A 393 28.09 -1.93 -15.63
N THR A 394 26.90 -1.52 -16.14
CA THR A 394 25.82 -0.94 -15.35
C THR A 394 24.84 -2.02 -14.93
N TYR A 395 24.50 -2.09 -13.66
CA TYR A 395 23.60 -3.09 -13.06
C TYR A 395 22.51 -2.39 -12.26
N LEU A 396 21.29 -2.93 -12.29
CA LEU A 396 20.22 -2.57 -11.35
C LEU A 396 20.00 -3.73 -10.40
N PHE A 397 20.25 -3.52 -9.13
CA PHE A 397 19.91 -4.45 -8.05
C PHE A 397 18.66 -3.94 -7.34
N GLN A 398 17.67 -4.81 -7.15
CA GLN A 398 16.44 -4.46 -6.45
C GLN A 398 15.89 -5.60 -5.59
N GLY A 399 15.24 -5.26 -4.48
CA GLY A 399 14.40 -6.12 -3.64
C GLY A 399 12.95 -6.18 -4.11
N HIS A 400 12.01 -6.13 -3.18
CA HIS A 400 10.57 -5.98 -3.34
C HIS A 400 9.83 -7.20 -3.89
N LEU A 401 10.37 -7.90 -4.86
CA LEU A 401 9.69 -9.02 -5.51
C LEU A 401 9.99 -10.38 -4.86
N HIS A 402 10.83 -10.40 -3.85
CA HIS A 402 11.16 -11.52 -2.96
C HIS A 402 11.76 -12.76 -3.66
N HIS A 403 12.06 -12.71 -4.95
CA HIS A 403 12.68 -13.82 -5.68
C HIS A 403 13.91 -13.38 -6.45
N TYR A 404 14.81 -14.33 -6.72
CA TYR A 404 15.96 -14.06 -7.55
C TYR A 404 15.60 -14.17 -9.03
N GLU A 405 16.01 -13.16 -9.80
CA GLU A 405 15.99 -13.17 -11.25
C GLU A 405 17.15 -12.32 -11.77
N SER A 406 17.94 -12.85 -12.71
CA SER A 406 18.95 -12.08 -13.43
C SER A 406 18.57 -12.00 -14.90
N THR A 407 18.46 -10.78 -15.43
CA THR A 407 18.03 -10.54 -16.80
C THR A 407 19.23 -10.14 -17.70
N LYS A 408 19.09 -10.38 -19.00
CA LYS A 408 20.06 -9.91 -20.00
C LYS A 408 20.32 -8.40 -20.00
N TYR A 409 19.41 -7.61 -19.41
CA TYR A 409 19.55 -6.16 -19.25
C TYR A 409 20.20 -5.79 -17.91
N ARG A 410 20.82 -6.76 -17.25
CA ARG A 410 21.54 -6.54 -15.97
C ARG A 410 20.68 -5.99 -14.86
N ARG A 411 19.41 -6.33 -14.89
CA ARG A 411 18.50 -6.21 -13.76
C ARG A 411 18.59 -7.47 -12.93
N ILE A 412 18.92 -7.32 -11.66
CA ILE A 412 19.06 -8.41 -10.70
C ILE A 412 18.04 -8.19 -9.60
N LEU A 413 17.06 -9.10 -9.52
CA LEU A 413 16.11 -9.16 -8.43
C LEU A 413 16.75 -9.96 -7.31
N LEU A 414 16.63 -9.44 -6.09
CA LEU A 414 17.22 -10.05 -4.90
C LEU A 414 16.18 -10.91 -4.18
N PRO A 415 16.59 -12.10 -3.70
CA PRO A 415 15.72 -12.92 -2.88
C PRO A 415 15.53 -12.30 -1.50
N SER A 416 14.38 -12.55 -0.90
CA SER A 416 14.00 -12.04 0.42
C SER A 416 14.58 -12.90 1.54
N MET A 417 14.88 -12.27 2.68
CA MET A 417 15.25 -12.97 3.91
C MET A 417 14.05 -13.72 4.51
N CYS A 418 12.83 -13.20 4.40
CA CYS A 418 11.64 -13.85 4.95
C CYS A 418 11.12 -15.00 4.06
N GLY A 419 11.49 -15.07 2.77
CA GLY A 419 10.99 -16.07 1.82
C GLY A 419 9.60 -15.76 1.31
N GLY A 420 8.90 -16.77 0.78
CA GLY A 420 7.52 -16.67 0.33
C GLY A 420 6.56 -16.37 1.50
N ASP A 421 5.55 -15.57 1.24
CA ASP A 421 4.52 -15.20 2.21
C ASP A 421 3.11 -15.51 1.67
N ASP A 422 2.09 -15.21 2.46
CA ASP A 422 0.68 -15.47 2.12
C ASP A 422 0.26 -14.83 0.79
N LEU A 423 0.72 -13.62 0.51
CA LEU A 423 0.47 -12.95 -0.77
C LEU A 423 1.13 -13.69 -1.93
N ALA A 424 2.40 -14.03 -1.79
CA ALA A 424 3.16 -14.70 -2.83
C ALA A 424 2.62 -16.11 -3.12
N GLU A 425 2.45 -16.93 -2.09
CA GLU A 425 2.15 -18.35 -2.25
C GLU A 425 0.65 -18.64 -2.45
N ASN A 426 -0.23 -18.02 -1.63
CA ASN A 426 -1.66 -18.33 -1.68
C ASN A 426 -2.45 -17.47 -2.68
N MET A 427 -1.98 -16.27 -3.01
CA MET A 427 -2.70 -15.37 -3.92
C MET A 427 -2.09 -15.31 -5.32
N ILE A 428 -0.75 -15.37 -5.44
CA ILE A 428 -0.04 -15.24 -6.72
C ILE A 428 0.46 -16.60 -7.21
N ASN A 429 0.46 -17.64 -6.38
CA ASN A 429 0.98 -18.98 -6.65
C ASN A 429 2.48 -18.98 -7.04
N THR A 430 3.27 -18.15 -6.39
CA THR A 430 4.72 -18.12 -6.54
C THR A 430 5.38 -18.49 -5.22
N THR A 431 6.34 -19.40 -5.28
CA THR A 431 7.18 -19.74 -4.12
C THR A 431 8.53 -19.06 -4.27
N SER A 432 9.08 -18.57 -3.17
CA SER A 432 10.40 -17.98 -3.15
C SER A 432 11.19 -18.57 -1.99
N ARG A 433 12.31 -19.20 -2.30
CA ARG A 433 13.24 -19.74 -1.31
C ARG A 433 13.88 -18.59 -0.55
N PRO A 434 13.86 -18.57 0.80
CA PRO A 434 14.55 -17.53 1.56
C PRO A 434 16.05 -17.59 1.33
N ALA A 435 16.62 -16.48 0.90
CA ALA A 435 18.06 -16.38 0.65
C ALA A 435 18.52 -14.93 0.72
N GLN A 436 19.85 -14.74 0.76
CA GLN A 436 20.50 -13.46 0.50
C GLN A 436 21.65 -13.69 -0.48
N LEU A 437 22.19 -12.63 -1.07
CA LEU A 437 23.16 -12.72 -2.15
C LEU A 437 24.46 -12.01 -1.78
N LEU A 438 25.59 -12.71 -1.92
CA LEU A 438 26.92 -12.14 -1.94
C LEU A 438 27.39 -11.99 -3.39
N CYS A 439 27.89 -10.83 -3.76
CA CYS A 439 28.44 -10.54 -5.08
C CYS A 439 29.91 -10.17 -4.99
N VAL A 440 30.72 -10.68 -5.90
CA VAL A 440 32.12 -10.29 -6.07
C VAL A 440 32.25 -9.44 -7.32
N PHE A 441 32.78 -8.23 -7.16
CA PHE A 441 33.07 -7.31 -8.25
C PHE A 441 34.58 -7.22 -8.48
N THR A 442 34.98 -7.15 -9.75
CA THR A 442 36.33 -6.87 -10.21
C THR A 442 36.30 -5.66 -11.16
N GLU A 443 37.45 -5.27 -11.70
CA GLU A 443 37.54 -4.27 -12.76
C GLU A 443 36.70 -4.64 -14.00
N GLU A 444 36.50 -5.95 -14.25
CA GLU A 444 35.69 -6.44 -15.36
C GLU A 444 34.17 -6.40 -15.11
N GLY A 445 33.75 -6.12 -13.88
CA GLY A 445 32.33 -6.04 -13.46
C GLY A 445 31.96 -7.09 -12.43
N LEU A 446 30.69 -7.49 -12.40
CA LEU A 446 30.19 -8.57 -11.56
C LEU A 446 30.79 -9.90 -12.01
N SER A 447 31.62 -10.50 -11.17
CA SER A 447 32.34 -11.74 -11.50
C SER A 447 31.74 -12.99 -10.86
N GLU A 448 31.17 -12.88 -9.65
CA GLU A 448 30.66 -14.03 -8.91
C GLU A 448 29.38 -13.66 -8.16
N GLU A 449 28.45 -14.61 -8.10
CA GLU A 449 27.21 -14.52 -7.30
C GLU A 449 27.13 -15.76 -6.41
N HIS A 450 27.05 -15.56 -5.10
CA HIS A 450 26.98 -16.63 -4.10
C HIS A 450 25.70 -16.52 -3.30
N PHE A 451 24.83 -17.53 -3.39
CA PHE A 451 23.58 -17.58 -2.62
C PHE A 451 23.83 -18.08 -1.20
N ILE A 452 23.28 -17.37 -0.24
CA ILE A 452 23.15 -17.80 1.14
C ILE A 452 21.70 -18.25 1.31
N TYR A 453 21.43 -19.55 1.10
CA TYR A 453 20.11 -20.13 1.34
C TYR A 453 19.85 -20.21 2.84
N LEU A 454 18.64 -19.83 3.27
CA LEU A 454 18.29 -19.61 4.68
C LEU A 454 17.28 -20.61 5.24
N ASP A 455 16.89 -21.61 4.47
CA ASP A 455 15.91 -22.66 4.80
C ASP A 455 16.54 -24.02 5.19
N GLU A 456 17.86 -24.07 5.29
CA GLU A 456 18.62 -25.29 5.71
C GLU A 456 19.20 -25.17 7.10
#